data_555e87aa5971106db204210805f53261
#
_entry.id   555e87aa5971106db204210805f53261
#
_cell.length_a   1.000
_cell.length_b   1.000
_cell.length_c   1.000
_cell.angle_alpha   90.00
_cell.angle_beta   90.00
_cell.angle_gamma   90.00
#
_symmetry.space_group_name_H-M   'P 1'
#
loop_
_entity.id
_entity.type
_entity.pdbx_description
1 polymer ?
#
loop_
_entity_poly.entity_id
_entity_poly.type
_entity_poly.pdbx_seq_one_letter_code
_entity_poly.pdbx_strand_id
1 'polypeptide(L)'
;FLGFGTNEETNNIEFDGYLNLNLTNNLNFGESFRLLYKSDENDQDTFKTDITLPYLFKSPVGVDLQLQIFKRDSSFTTVNQFAKLHYQINSKHKVYAGIINSESNNLLNENATLNIIDYKTNYYSFAYEYLNPQNSNLLFPFNAKFYLETNFGQRKLTNESQNQSLFAIDAFKIFNLNIKNSIYTRLNVSSLISDTYLENELFRFGGINSIRGFEENSLLASQYALINTEYRYQLSNSIYMHSITDVAYFENKVQNTKEKLFGYGFGFGLLTKAGLFRFNYANGKLENQKFKLSNSKIHLSLTTNF
;
A
#
# COMPACT_ATOMS: atom_id res chain seq x y z
N PHE A 1 7.40 8.25 13.44
CA PHE A 1 8.02 9.57 13.15
C PHE A 1 6.92 10.61 13.22
N LEU A 2 7.13 11.66 13.98
CA LEU A 2 6.26 12.84 14.03
C LEU A 2 7.15 14.00 13.57
N GLY A 3 6.83 14.63 12.47
CA GLY A 3 7.44 15.86 11.99
C GLY A 3 6.49 17.03 12.21
N PHE A 4 7.03 18.20 12.50
CA PHE A 4 6.28 19.45 12.54
C PHE A 4 6.86 20.31 11.43
N GLY A 5 6.05 20.71 10.47
CA GLY A 5 6.36 21.69 9.44
C GLY A 5 5.56 22.96 9.67
N THR A 6 6.06 24.08 9.21
CA THR A 6 5.27 25.31 9.09
C THR A 6 4.97 25.47 7.61
N ASN A 7 3.71 25.51 7.25
CA ASN A 7 3.31 25.87 5.90
C ASN A 7 3.67 27.36 5.67
N GLU A 8 4.55 27.61 4.72
CA GLU A 8 5.05 28.97 4.45
C GLU A 8 3.97 29.91 3.87
N GLU A 9 2.89 29.36 3.29
CA GLU A 9 1.78 30.14 2.75
C GLU A 9 0.71 30.49 3.79
N THR A 10 0.43 29.57 4.71
CA THR A 10 -0.64 29.74 5.70
C THR A 10 -0.14 30.12 7.08
N ASN A 11 1.17 30.04 7.36
CA ASN A 11 1.80 30.17 8.69
C ASN A 11 1.22 29.23 9.75
N ASN A 12 0.51 28.18 9.34
CA ASN A 12 -0.01 27.17 10.25
C ASN A 12 1.04 26.10 10.48
N ILE A 13 1.06 25.55 11.70
CA ILE A 13 1.85 24.36 12.01
C ILE A 13 1.13 23.18 11.37
N GLU A 14 1.77 22.57 10.38
CA GLU A 14 1.30 21.34 9.77
C GLU A 14 1.98 20.14 10.43
N PHE A 15 1.19 19.10 10.62
CA PHE A 15 1.61 17.87 11.24
C PHE A 15 1.92 16.87 10.12
N ASP A 16 3.20 16.76 9.74
CA ASP A 16 3.65 15.66 8.92
C ASP A 16 4.06 14.52 9.83
N GLY A 17 3.32 13.43 9.75
CA GLY A 17 3.55 12.37 10.69
C GLY A 17 3.19 11.00 10.15
N TYR A 18 3.95 10.02 10.61
CA TYR A 18 3.71 8.62 10.36
C TYR A 18 3.72 7.85 11.67
N LEU A 19 2.58 7.28 12.02
CA LEU A 19 2.45 6.33 13.12
C LEU A 19 2.04 4.97 12.54
N ASN A 20 2.84 3.94 12.78
CA ASN A 20 2.47 2.56 12.46
C ASN A 20 2.69 1.71 13.71
N LEU A 21 1.60 1.40 14.39
CA LEU A 21 1.56 0.52 15.55
C LEU A 21 1.07 -0.85 15.10
N ASN A 22 1.79 -1.89 15.45
CA ASN A 22 1.39 -3.27 15.21
C ASN A 22 1.52 -4.07 16.50
N LEU A 23 0.39 -4.50 17.04
CA LEU A 23 0.27 -5.32 18.24
C LEU A 23 -0.13 -6.73 17.82
N THR A 24 0.63 -7.73 18.24
CA THR A 24 0.36 -9.12 17.88
C THR A 24 0.34 -9.99 19.11
N ASN A 25 -0.73 -10.78 19.26
CA ASN A 25 -0.88 -11.77 20.32
C ASN A 25 -0.82 -11.20 21.76
N ASN A 26 -1.27 -9.97 21.97
CA ASN A 26 -1.28 -9.33 23.29
C ASN A 26 -2.32 -9.93 24.23
N LEU A 27 -3.40 -10.50 23.68
CA LEU A 27 -4.45 -11.22 24.43
C LEU A 27 -4.23 -12.74 24.46
N ASN A 28 -3.12 -13.24 23.89
CA ASN A 28 -2.76 -14.66 23.80
C ASN A 28 -3.75 -15.54 22.99
N PHE A 29 -4.46 -14.95 22.02
CA PHE A 29 -5.35 -15.64 21.08
C PHE A 29 -4.81 -15.65 19.65
N GLY A 30 -3.60 -15.13 19.43
CA GLY A 30 -2.99 -14.97 18.10
C GLY A 30 -3.55 -13.80 17.31
N GLU A 31 -4.30 -12.92 17.96
CA GLU A 31 -4.89 -11.74 17.34
C GLU A 31 -3.82 -10.72 16.92
N SER A 32 -4.17 -9.90 15.94
CA SER A 32 -3.37 -8.72 15.57
C SER A 32 -4.23 -7.48 15.47
N PHE A 33 -3.67 -6.38 15.94
CA PHE A 33 -4.20 -5.04 15.79
C PHE A 33 -3.14 -4.15 15.15
N ARG A 34 -3.49 -3.51 14.06
CA ARG A 34 -2.61 -2.54 13.39
C ARG A 34 -3.30 -1.20 13.29
N LEU A 35 -2.59 -0.15 13.64
CA LEU A 35 -3.01 1.23 13.47
C LEU A 35 -1.96 1.96 12.62
N LEU A 36 -2.39 2.52 11.50
CA LEU A 36 -1.59 3.37 10.65
C LEU A 36 -2.25 4.75 10.60
N TYR A 37 -1.51 5.77 10.99
CA TYR A 37 -1.82 7.15 10.65
C TYR A 37 -0.67 7.72 9.83
N LYS A 38 -1.01 8.40 8.75
CA LYS A 38 -0.03 9.03 7.88
C LYS A 38 -0.61 10.34 7.38
N SER A 39 0.13 11.41 7.56
CA SER A 39 -0.08 12.70 6.91
C SER A 39 1.13 12.98 6.02
N ASP A 40 0.93 13.45 4.79
CA ASP A 40 2.01 13.74 3.86
C ASP A 40 1.99 15.20 3.40
N GLU A 41 3.10 15.62 2.77
CA GLU A 41 3.35 17.00 2.32
C GLU A 41 2.33 17.51 1.27
N ASN A 42 1.43 16.65 0.78
CA ASN A 42 0.41 16.99 -0.20
C ASN A 42 -0.99 17.10 0.42
N ASP A 43 -1.07 17.43 1.71
CA ASP A 43 -2.33 17.49 2.49
C ASP A 43 -3.17 16.21 2.36
N GLN A 44 -2.50 15.05 2.29
CA GLN A 44 -3.15 13.75 2.24
C GLN A 44 -3.04 13.05 3.58
N ASP A 45 -4.18 12.83 4.21
CA ASP A 45 -4.26 12.09 5.46
C ASP A 45 -4.78 10.68 5.22
N THR A 46 -4.10 9.70 5.76
CA THR A 46 -4.54 8.31 5.79
C THR A 46 -4.62 7.82 7.23
N PHE A 47 -5.80 7.42 7.65
CA PHE A 47 -6.03 6.66 8.86
C PHE A 47 -6.45 5.24 8.47
N LYS A 48 -5.77 4.23 8.99
CA LYS A 48 -6.10 2.84 8.71
C LYS A 48 -5.97 2.02 9.99
N THR A 49 -6.99 1.22 10.29
CA THR A 49 -6.94 0.23 11.35
C THR A 49 -7.31 -1.14 10.80
N ASP A 50 -6.51 -2.14 11.15
CA ASP A 50 -6.71 -3.54 10.79
C ASP A 50 -6.83 -4.36 12.08
N ILE A 51 -7.82 -5.23 12.16
CA ILE A 51 -8.03 -6.15 13.27
C ILE A 51 -8.16 -7.55 12.69
N THR A 52 -7.31 -8.48 13.13
CA THR A 52 -7.42 -9.89 12.81
C THR A 52 -7.69 -10.68 14.08
N LEU A 53 -8.76 -11.44 14.09
CA LEU A 53 -9.14 -12.39 15.14
C LEU A 53 -9.06 -13.80 14.55
N PRO A 54 -7.92 -14.49 14.67
CA PRO A 54 -7.79 -15.87 14.19
C PRO A 54 -8.49 -16.84 15.14
N TYR A 55 -8.74 -18.03 14.66
CA TYR A 55 -9.18 -19.18 15.48
C TYR A 55 -10.48 -18.95 16.26
N LEU A 56 -11.48 -18.31 15.64
CA LEU A 56 -12.81 -18.16 16.23
C LEU A 56 -13.35 -19.54 16.66
N PHE A 57 -13.88 -19.60 17.86
CA PHE A 57 -14.42 -20.84 18.45
C PHE A 57 -13.43 -22.03 18.44
N LYS A 58 -12.11 -21.74 18.52
CA LYS A 58 -11.02 -22.73 18.42
C LYS A 58 -11.00 -23.50 17.09
N SER A 59 -11.51 -22.89 16.03
CA SER A 59 -11.54 -23.43 14.67
C SER A 59 -10.47 -22.75 13.79
N PRO A 60 -10.17 -23.26 12.59
CA PRO A 60 -9.28 -22.59 11.64
C PRO A 60 -9.92 -21.38 10.94
N VAL A 61 -11.11 -20.96 11.37
CA VAL A 61 -11.81 -19.77 10.87
C VAL A 61 -11.42 -18.55 11.69
N GLY A 62 -11.21 -17.42 11.04
CA GLY A 62 -11.00 -16.13 11.68
C GLY A 62 -11.75 -15.01 10.98
N VAL A 63 -11.69 -13.82 11.57
CA VAL A 63 -12.28 -12.57 11.06
C VAL A 63 -11.21 -11.54 10.90
N ASP A 64 -11.25 -10.83 9.76
CA ASP A 64 -10.44 -9.66 9.45
C ASP A 64 -11.36 -8.47 9.24
N LEU A 65 -11.15 -7.43 10.03
CA LEU A 65 -11.86 -6.16 9.95
C LEU A 65 -10.87 -5.07 9.60
N GLN A 66 -11.24 -4.16 8.69
CA GLN A 66 -10.44 -3.00 8.35
C GLN A 66 -11.32 -1.77 8.20
N LEU A 67 -10.84 -0.66 8.74
CA LEU A 67 -11.36 0.66 8.46
C LEU A 67 -10.21 1.50 7.91
N GLN A 68 -10.42 2.14 6.75
CA GLN A 68 -9.49 3.09 6.19
C GLN A 68 -10.23 4.38 5.85
N ILE A 69 -9.70 5.49 6.33
CA ILE A 69 -10.16 6.83 5.99
C ILE A 69 -9.02 7.51 5.25
N PHE A 70 -9.30 7.95 4.04
CA PHE A 70 -8.38 8.74 3.25
C PHE A 70 -8.99 10.09 2.97
N LYS A 71 -8.27 11.16 3.29
CA LYS A 71 -8.63 12.53 2.98
C LYS A 71 -7.56 13.12 2.08
N ARG A 72 -7.95 13.78 1.00
CA ARG A 72 -7.06 14.54 0.14
C ARG A 72 -7.43 16.00 0.24
N ASP A 73 -6.56 16.78 0.86
CA ASP A 73 -6.74 18.22 1.06
C ASP A 73 -8.22 18.56 1.42
N SER A 74 -8.77 19.60 0.81
CA SER A 74 -10.20 19.93 0.86
C SER A 74 -11.01 19.36 -0.31
N SER A 75 -10.45 18.41 -1.12
CA SER A 75 -11.14 17.91 -2.31
C SER A 75 -12.14 16.82 -1.98
N PHE A 76 -11.77 15.79 -1.26
CA PHE A 76 -12.66 14.69 -0.92
C PHE A 76 -12.15 13.85 0.25
N THR A 77 -13.07 13.08 0.81
CA THR A 77 -12.77 12.05 1.81
C THR A 77 -13.36 10.72 1.34
N THR A 78 -12.59 9.64 1.47
CA THR A 78 -13.05 8.27 1.18
C THR A 78 -12.91 7.40 2.41
N VAL A 79 -13.99 6.71 2.77
CA VAL A 79 -14.05 5.73 3.86
C VAL A 79 -14.22 4.35 3.27
N ASN A 80 -13.27 3.45 3.55
CA ASN A 80 -13.32 2.05 3.14
C ASN A 80 -13.49 1.16 4.37
N GLN A 81 -14.44 0.25 4.31
CA GLN A 81 -14.74 -0.72 5.36
C GLN A 81 -14.66 -2.13 4.78
N PHE A 82 -13.87 -2.99 5.41
CA PHE A 82 -13.69 -4.37 4.99
C PHE A 82 -14.10 -5.28 6.15
N ALA A 83 -14.87 -6.30 5.84
CA ALA A 83 -15.19 -7.38 6.77
C ALA A 83 -15.05 -8.70 6.02
N LYS A 84 -14.04 -9.49 6.37
CA LYS A 84 -13.73 -10.77 5.74
C LYS A 84 -13.67 -11.90 6.77
N LEU A 85 -14.18 -13.04 6.41
CA LEU A 85 -13.90 -14.31 7.07
C LEU A 85 -12.69 -14.93 6.38
N HIS A 86 -11.76 -15.48 7.14
CA HIS A 86 -10.70 -16.30 6.57
C HIS A 86 -10.76 -17.74 7.10
N TYR A 87 -10.31 -18.66 6.27
CA TYR A 87 -10.09 -20.04 6.61
C TYR A 87 -8.61 -20.38 6.45
N GLN A 88 -7.97 -20.80 7.54
CA GLN A 88 -6.58 -21.21 7.56
C GLN A 88 -6.48 -22.66 7.09
N ILE A 89 -6.10 -22.87 5.80
CA ILE A 89 -5.95 -24.21 5.23
C ILE A 89 -4.77 -24.94 5.91
N ASN A 90 -3.68 -24.24 6.09
CA ASN A 90 -2.49 -24.69 6.83
C ASN A 90 -1.62 -23.47 7.21
N SER A 91 -0.45 -23.69 7.79
CA SER A 91 0.43 -22.61 8.27
C SER A 91 0.87 -21.59 7.21
N LYS A 92 0.69 -21.90 5.93
CA LYS A 92 1.14 -21.04 4.80
C LYS A 92 0.00 -20.55 3.92
N HIS A 93 -1.17 -21.15 3.97
CA HIS A 93 -2.26 -20.91 3.02
C HIS A 93 -3.52 -20.47 3.73
N LYS A 94 -4.09 -19.35 3.29
CA LYS A 94 -5.38 -18.82 3.73
C LYS A 94 -6.27 -18.48 2.54
N VAL A 95 -7.56 -18.64 2.71
CA VAL A 95 -8.58 -18.14 1.80
C VAL A 95 -9.51 -17.20 2.56
N TYR A 96 -10.03 -16.22 1.84
CA TYR A 96 -10.87 -15.17 2.41
C TYR A 96 -12.14 -15.02 1.60
N ALA A 97 -13.25 -14.73 2.26
CA ALA A 97 -14.49 -14.30 1.65
C ALA A 97 -15.11 -13.19 2.52
N GLY A 98 -15.68 -12.18 1.92
CA GLY A 98 -16.24 -11.08 2.68
C GLY A 98 -16.87 -9.99 1.85
N ILE A 99 -17.05 -8.83 2.47
CA ILE A 99 -17.65 -7.65 1.87
C ILE A 99 -16.73 -6.45 2.05
N ILE A 100 -16.78 -5.56 1.06
CA ILE A 100 -16.08 -4.27 1.06
C ILE A 100 -17.10 -3.19 0.76
N ASN A 101 -17.18 -2.19 1.62
CA ASN A 101 -17.98 -1.00 1.40
C ASN A 101 -17.06 0.21 1.33
N SER A 102 -17.27 1.06 0.33
CA SER A 102 -16.58 2.34 0.22
C SER A 102 -17.59 3.47 0.05
N GLU A 103 -17.32 4.59 0.69
CA GLU A 103 -18.06 5.82 0.53
C GLU A 103 -17.09 6.96 0.33
N SER A 104 -17.27 7.72 -0.74
CA SER A 104 -16.47 8.91 -1.02
C SER A 104 -17.37 10.13 -1.15
N ASN A 105 -16.99 11.18 -0.42
CA ASN A 105 -17.72 12.43 -0.37
C ASN A 105 -16.86 13.54 -0.95
N ASN A 106 -17.38 14.26 -1.94
CA ASN A 106 -16.81 15.48 -2.50
C ASN A 106 -16.89 16.60 -1.46
N LEU A 107 -15.80 17.30 -1.22
CA LEU A 107 -15.72 18.44 -0.31
C LEU A 107 -15.57 19.77 -1.06
N LEU A 108 -15.43 19.75 -2.39
CA LEU A 108 -15.30 20.93 -3.22
C LEU A 108 -16.65 21.60 -3.45
N ASN A 109 -16.63 22.92 -3.65
CA ASN A 109 -17.78 23.66 -4.09
C ASN A 109 -18.15 23.29 -5.55
N GLU A 110 -19.42 23.45 -5.93
CA GLU A 110 -20.01 23.01 -7.22
C GLU A 110 -19.28 23.49 -8.50
N ASN A 111 -18.33 24.41 -8.42
CA ASN A 111 -17.60 25.00 -9.55
C ASN A 111 -16.23 24.34 -9.83
N ALA A 112 -15.88 23.24 -9.17
CA ALA A 112 -14.58 22.61 -9.38
C ALA A 112 -14.56 21.75 -10.65
N THR A 113 -13.47 21.88 -11.42
CA THR A 113 -13.27 21.18 -12.71
C THR A 113 -12.86 19.71 -12.58
N LEU A 114 -12.69 19.20 -11.35
CA LEU A 114 -12.25 17.82 -11.09
C LEU A 114 -13.44 16.86 -11.18
N ASN A 115 -13.24 15.71 -11.78
CA ASN A 115 -14.23 14.64 -11.85
C ASN A 115 -14.33 13.87 -10.50
N ILE A 116 -14.67 14.62 -9.44
CA ILE A 116 -14.87 14.13 -8.07
C ILE A 116 -16.37 14.14 -7.81
N ILE A 117 -16.95 12.97 -7.66
CA ILE A 117 -18.40 12.79 -7.46
C ILE A 117 -18.61 11.90 -6.26
N ASP A 118 -19.62 12.18 -5.46
CA ASP A 118 -20.03 11.33 -4.35
C ASP A 118 -20.43 9.94 -4.86
N TYR A 119 -19.89 8.92 -4.23
CA TYR A 119 -20.25 7.54 -4.58
C TYR A 119 -20.25 6.62 -3.37
N LYS A 120 -20.97 5.52 -3.50
CA LYS A 120 -20.92 4.36 -2.60
C LYS A 120 -20.67 3.10 -3.40
N THR A 121 -19.81 2.23 -2.89
CA THR A 121 -19.57 0.92 -3.50
C THR A 121 -19.84 -0.20 -2.51
N ASN A 122 -20.35 -1.30 -3.03
CA ASN A 122 -20.52 -2.53 -2.27
C ASN A 122 -19.96 -3.69 -3.11
N TYR A 123 -18.95 -4.39 -2.57
CA TYR A 123 -18.35 -5.52 -3.24
C TYR A 123 -18.40 -6.78 -2.39
N TYR A 124 -18.58 -7.91 -3.06
CA TYR A 124 -18.21 -9.22 -2.54
C TYR A 124 -16.74 -9.45 -2.87
N SER A 125 -15.97 -9.83 -1.85
CA SER A 125 -14.52 -9.99 -1.92
C SER A 125 -14.15 -11.44 -1.70
N PHE A 126 -13.24 -11.94 -2.54
CA PHE A 126 -12.61 -13.24 -2.41
C PHE A 126 -11.11 -13.04 -2.52
N ALA A 127 -10.35 -13.69 -1.62
CA ALA A 127 -8.91 -13.61 -1.68
C ALA A 127 -8.24 -14.93 -1.30
N TYR A 128 -7.01 -15.09 -1.77
CA TYR A 128 -6.11 -16.17 -1.41
C TYR A 128 -4.76 -15.61 -1.03
N GLU A 129 -4.20 -16.13 0.05
CA GLU A 129 -2.87 -15.79 0.54
C GLU A 129 -2.00 -17.04 0.67
N TYR A 130 -0.80 -16.95 0.14
CA TYR A 130 0.31 -17.83 0.45
C TYR A 130 1.41 -17.01 1.08
N LEU A 131 1.87 -17.45 2.26
CA LEU A 131 2.95 -16.80 2.99
C LEU A 131 3.96 -17.86 3.44
N ASN A 132 5.23 -17.71 3.03
CA ASN A 132 6.29 -18.63 3.39
C ASN A 132 7.26 -17.99 4.38
N PRO A 133 7.14 -18.28 5.69
CA PRO A 133 8.05 -17.74 6.69
C PRO A 133 9.44 -18.36 6.56
N GLN A 134 10.44 -17.58 6.99
CA GLN A 134 11.81 -18.08 7.19
C GLN A 134 12.32 -17.64 8.57
N ASN A 135 12.35 -18.57 9.51
CA ASN A 135 12.65 -18.28 10.91
C ASN A 135 14.12 -17.97 11.18
N SER A 136 15.00 -18.18 10.21
CA SER A 136 16.46 -18.02 10.36
C SER A 136 16.97 -16.60 10.09
N ASN A 137 16.13 -15.71 9.56
CA ASN A 137 16.57 -14.37 9.19
C ASN A 137 15.61 -13.30 9.73
N LEU A 138 16.06 -12.57 10.75
CA LEU A 138 15.25 -11.51 11.40
C LEU A 138 15.03 -10.29 10.50
N LEU A 139 15.94 -10.01 9.57
CA LEU A 139 15.78 -8.90 8.61
C LEU A 139 14.70 -9.20 7.56
N PHE A 140 14.56 -10.48 7.21
CA PHE A 140 13.64 -10.94 6.18
C PHE A 140 12.82 -12.13 6.68
N PRO A 141 11.81 -11.91 7.54
CA PRO A 141 11.07 -13.00 8.19
C PRO A 141 10.24 -13.86 7.22
N PHE A 142 10.02 -13.38 6.00
CA PHE A 142 9.30 -14.10 4.95
C PHE A 142 10.15 -14.23 3.70
N ASN A 143 10.20 -15.44 3.15
CA ASN A 143 10.91 -15.74 1.91
C ASN A 143 10.05 -15.50 0.67
N ALA A 144 8.74 -15.71 0.78
CA ALA A 144 7.80 -15.50 -0.31
C ALA A 144 6.41 -15.14 0.22
N LYS A 145 5.69 -14.36 -0.57
CA LYS A 145 4.26 -14.06 -0.41
C LYS A 145 3.61 -14.12 -1.78
N PHE A 146 2.39 -14.59 -1.83
CA PHE A 146 1.46 -14.40 -2.93
C PHE A 146 0.09 -14.08 -2.36
N TYR A 147 -0.45 -12.94 -2.72
CA TYR A 147 -1.79 -12.50 -2.36
C TYR A 147 -2.54 -12.14 -3.64
N LEU A 148 -3.71 -12.73 -3.82
CA LEU A 148 -4.63 -12.43 -4.90
C LEU A 148 -5.97 -12.05 -4.29
N GLU A 149 -6.54 -10.95 -4.73
CA GLU A 149 -7.88 -10.50 -4.33
C GLU A 149 -8.71 -10.15 -5.55
N THR A 150 -9.97 -10.55 -5.53
CA THR A 150 -10.96 -10.22 -6.55
C THR A 150 -12.22 -9.72 -5.86
N ASN A 151 -12.73 -8.57 -6.34
CA ASN A 151 -13.91 -7.93 -5.77
C ASN A 151 -14.90 -7.67 -6.90
N PHE A 152 -16.16 -8.03 -6.69
CA PHE A 152 -17.24 -7.87 -7.66
C PHE A 152 -18.40 -7.17 -6.98
N GLY A 153 -18.93 -6.14 -7.61
CA GLY A 153 -20.03 -5.39 -7.04
C GLY A 153 -20.48 -4.21 -7.88
N GLN A 154 -20.97 -3.20 -7.20
CA GLN A 154 -21.55 -2.04 -7.86
C GLN A 154 -21.08 -0.74 -7.21
N ARG A 155 -20.85 0.26 -8.03
CA ARG A 155 -20.78 1.66 -7.64
C ARG A 155 -22.13 2.30 -7.83
N LYS A 156 -22.63 2.99 -6.82
CA LYS A 156 -23.86 3.77 -6.82
C LYS A 156 -23.51 5.24 -6.79
N LEU A 157 -24.02 5.98 -7.75
CA LEU A 157 -24.11 7.43 -7.78
C LEU A 157 -25.54 7.84 -7.40
N THR A 158 -25.82 9.13 -7.31
CA THR A 158 -27.13 9.64 -6.91
C THR A 158 -28.26 9.06 -7.78
N ASN A 159 -28.06 8.95 -9.10
CA ASN A 159 -29.09 8.53 -10.06
C ASN A 159 -28.72 7.27 -10.87
N GLU A 160 -27.53 6.72 -10.69
CA GLU A 160 -27.02 5.63 -11.51
C GLU A 160 -26.30 4.57 -10.66
N SER A 161 -26.32 3.35 -11.16
CA SER A 161 -25.55 2.24 -10.59
C SER A 161 -24.79 1.54 -11.70
N GLN A 162 -23.50 1.26 -11.46
CA GLN A 162 -22.64 0.59 -12.43
C GLN A 162 -21.97 -0.63 -11.80
N ASN A 163 -21.87 -1.70 -12.58
CA ASN A 163 -21.09 -2.86 -12.18
C ASN A 163 -19.60 -2.55 -12.24
N GLN A 164 -18.89 -3.00 -11.23
CA GLN A 164 -17.44 -2.86 -11.14
C GLN A 164 -16.80 -4.15 -10.69
N SER A 165 -15.56 -4.35 -11.15
CA SER A 165 -14.69 -5.43 -10.68
C SER A 165 -13.32 -4.87 -10.35
N LEU A 166 -12.76 -5.30 -9.21
CA LEU A 166 -11.40 -4.95 -8.81
C LEU A 166 -10.57 -6.23 -8.69
N PHE A 167 -9.34 -6.15 -9.16
CA PHE A 167 -8.34 -7.20 -9.04
C PHE A 167 -7.09 -6.64 -8.43
N ALA A 168 -6.50 -7.37 -7.49
CA ALA A 168 -5.24 -7.01 -6.88
C ALA A 168 -4.34 -8.25 -6.73
N ILE A 169 -3.05 -8.07 -7.04
CA ILE A 169 -1.99 -9.06 -6.80
C ILE A 169 -0.87 -8.36 -6.04
N ASP A 170 -0.40 -8.96 -4.95
CA ASP A 170 0.81 -8.57 -4.26
C ASP A 170 1.64 -9.83 -3.98
N ALA A 171 2.70 -10.00 -4.73
CA ALA A 171 3.54 -11.18 -4.63
C ALA A 171 5.01 -10.79 -4.53
N PHE A 172 5.77 -11.48 -3.67
CA PHE A 172 7.21 -11.33 -3.64
C PHE A 172 7.92 -12.67 -3.43
N LYS A 173 9.17 -12.70 -3.86
CA LYS A 173 10.08 -13.81 -3.62
C LYS A 173 11.48 -13.29 -3.34
N ILE A 174 12.14 -13.91 -2.37
CA ILE A 174 13.58 -13.75 -2.12
C ILE A 174 14.31 -14.97 -2.68
N PHE A 175 15.21 -14.74 -3.61
CA PHE A 175 16.10 -15.76 -4.17
C PHE A 175 17.45 -15.65 -3.45
N ASN A 176 17.73 -16.54 -2.51
CA ASN A 176 19.00 -16.57 -1.80
C ASN A 176 20.08 -17.13 -2.72
N LEU A 177 21.06 -16.31 -3.09
CA LEU A 177 22.21 -16.72 -3.90
C LEU A 177 23.26 -17.40 -3.04
N ASN A 178 23.44 -16.88 -1.83
CA ASN A 178 24.27 -17.45 -0.76
C ASN A 178 23.85 -16.85 0.60
N ILE A 179 24.62 -17.09 1.66
CA ILE A 179 24.30 -16.64 3.04
C ILE A 179 24.13 -15.10 3.14
N LYS A 180 24.89 -14.33 2.33
CA LYS A 180 24.91 -12.85 2.41
C LYS A 180 24.20 -12.17 1.26
N ASN A 181 23.99 -12.86 0.14
CA ASN A 181 23.51 -12.25 -1.09
C ASN A 181 22.16 -12.83 -1.50
N SER A 182 21.23 -11.97 -1.83
CA SER A 182 19.91 -12.37 -2.32
C SER A 182 19.37 -11.38 -3.35
N ILE A 183 18.45 -11.86 -4.17
CA ILE A 183 17.64 -11.02 -5.06
C ILE A 183 16.22 -11.05 -4.53
N TYR A 184 15.68 -9.89 -4.25
CA TYR A 184 14.27 -9.70 -3.93
C TYR A 184 13.55 -9.21 -5.17
N THR A 185 12.42 -9.84 -5.48
CA THR A 185 11.54 -9.37 -6.56
C THR A 185 10.11 -9.34 -6.03
N ARG A 186 9.41 -8.23 -6.26
CA ARG A 186 7.99 -8.05 -5.94
C ARG A 186 7.22 -7.64 -7.18
N LEU A 187 6.06 -8.24 -7.35
CA LEU A 187 5.02 -7.85 -8.31
C LEU A 187 3.84 -7.27 -7.54
N ASN A 188 3.40 -6.07 -7.90
CA ASN A 188 2.18 -5.47 -7.40
C ASN A 188 1.33 -5.01 -8.58
N VAL A 189 0.09 -5.49 -8.64
CA VAL A 189 -0.87 -5.19 -9.70
C VAL A 189 -2.18 -4.80 -9.06
N SER A 190 -2.82 -3.74 -9.59
CA SER A 190 -4.20 -3.40 -9.25
C SER A 190 -4.93 -2.96 -10.50
N SER A 191 -6.18 -3.35 -10.62
CA SER A 191 -7.03 -3.01 -11.77
C SER A 191 -8.46 -2.79 -11.31
N LEU A 192 -9.03 -1.64 -11.66
CA LEU A 192 -10.45 -1.33 -11.58
C LEU A 192 -11.03 -1.44 -12.99
N ILE A 193 -12.05 -2.26 -13.15
CA ILE A 193 -12.82 -2.43 -14.38
C ILE A 193 -14.20 -1.86 -14.16
N SER A 194 -14.55 -0.85 -14.93
CA SER A 194 -15.81 -0.12 -14.87
C SER A 194 -16.13 0.49 -16.25
N ASP A 195 -17.38 0.83 -16.51
CA ASP A 195 -17.76 1.55 -17.73
C ASP A 195 -17.33 3.02 -17.68
N THR A 196 -17.39 3.64 -16.51
CA THR A 196 -16.89 5.01 -16.26
C THR A 196 -15.97 5.04 -15.03
N TYR A 197 -15.15 6.10 -14.94
CA TYR A 197 -14.14 6.23 -13.88
C TYR A 197 -14.23 7.61 -13.24
N LEU A 198 -14.04 7.65 -11.91
CA LEU A 198 -14.00 8.87 -11.11
C LEU A 198 -12.58 9.05 -10.55
N GLU A 199 -12.11 10.29 -10.40
CA GLU A 199 -10.77 10.55 -9.89
C GLU A 199 -10.57 10.08 -8.44
N ASN A 200 -11.61 10.24 -7.62
CA ASN A 200 -11.59 9.83 -6.21
C ASN A 200 -11.72 8.31 -5.97
N GLU A 201 -11.96 7.50 -7.03
CA GLU A 201 -11.92 6.02 -6.93
C GLU A 201 -10.63 5.39 -7.46
N LEU A 202 -9.76 6.19 -8.10
CA LEU A 202 -8.51 5.69 -8.68
C LEU A 202 -7.55 5.19 -7.59
N PHE A 203 -6.78 4.15 -7.93
CA PHE A 203 -5.69 3.70 -7.10
C PHE A 203 -4.62 4.78 -7.00
N ARG A 204 -4.05 4.91 -5.81
CA ARG A 204 -2.93 5.81 -5.53
C ARG A 204 -1.69 4.99 -5.28
N PHE A 205 -0.61 5.36 -5.93
CA PHE A 205 0.66 4.68 -5.78
C PHE A 205 1.83 5.65 -5.95
N GLY A 206 3.05 5.21 -5.71
CA GLY A 206 4.26 6.01 -5.57
C GLY A 206 4.82 5.85 -4.15
N GLY A 207 6.09 6.16 -3.96
CA GLY A 207 6.74 6.16 -2.65
C GLY A 207 7.44 4.86 -2.27
N ILE A 208 7.84 4.76 -1.00
CA ILE A 208 8.74 3.72 -0.48
C ILE A 208 8.19 2.29 -0.60
N ASN A 209 6.87 2.12 -0.50
CA ASN A 209 6.20 0.82 -0.56
C ASN A 209 5.62 0.50 -1.94
N SER A 210 5.87 1.36 -2.92
CA SER A 210 5.41 1.26 -4.30
C SER A 210 6.58 1.47 -5.27
N ILE A 211 6.49 2.39 -6.23
CA ILE A 211 7.59 2.77 -7.10
C ILE A 211 8.43 3.85 -6.43
N ARG A 212 9.69 3.55 -6.14
CA ARG A 212 10.60 4.47 -5.46
C ARG A 212 11.15 5.53 -6.41
N GLY A 213 11.45 6.72 -5.87
CA GLY A 213 11.84 7.90 -6.66
C GLY A 213 10.66 8.78 -7.08
N PHE A 214 9.44 8.41 -6.71
CA PHE A 214 8.23 9.23 -6.82
C PHE A 214 7.70 9.58 -5.44
N GLU A 215 6.96 10.65 -5.33
CA GLU A 215 6.32 11.03 -4.07
C GLU A 215 5.25 10.02 -3.67
N GLU A 216 5.01 9.93 -2.38
CA GLU A 216 4.04 8.99 -1.83
C GLU A 216 2.65 9.33 -2.33
N ASN A 217 1.90 8.32 -2.82
CA ASN A 217 0.53 8.45 -3.34
C ASN A 217 0.33 9.51 -4.44
N SER A 218 1.39 9.96 -5.11
CA SER A 218 1.32 11.03 -6.11
C SER A 218 0.77 10.61 -7.47
N LEU A 219 0.73 9.32 -7.74
CA LEU A 219 0.30 8.75 -9.01
C LEU A 219 -1.09 8.17 -8.89
N LEU A 220 -1.95 8.47 -9.89
CA LEU A 220 -3.34 8.03 -9.96
C LEU A 220 -3.52 7.06 -11.13
N ALA A 221 -4.07 5.90 -10.88
CA ALA A 221 -4.29 4.87 -11.89
C ALA A 221 -5.64 4.18 -11.77
N SER A 222 -6.29 3.90 -12.89
CA SER A 222 -7.38 2.93 -12.97
C SER A 222 -6.85 1.49 -12.96
N GLN A 223 -5.62 1.32 -13.47
CA GLN A 223 -4.87 0.06 -13.39
C GLN A 223 -3.37 0.31 -13.45
N TYR A 224 -2.61 -0.51 -12.74
CA TYR A 224 -1.15 -0.49 -12.79
C TYR A 224 -0.57 -1.87 -12.54
N ALA A 225 0.64 -2.06 -13.05
CA ALA A 225 1.51 -3.19 -12.74
C ALA A 225 2.90 -2.66 -12.40
N LEU A 226 3.45 -3.10 -11.29
CA LEU A 226 4.71 -2.64 -10.72
C LEU A 226 5.59 -3.84 -10.39
N ILE A 227 6.86 -3.79 -10.79
CA ILE A 227 7.90 -4.74 -10.41
C ILE A 227 8.99 -3.98 -9.66
N ASN A 228 9.25 -4.39 -8.41
CA ASN A 228 10.41 -3.95 -7.64
C ASN A 228 11.46 -5.04 -7.65
N THR A 229 12.71 -4.69 -7.90
CA THR A 229 13.84 -5.62 -7.82
C THR A 229 14.96 -5.01 -7.00
N GLU A 230 15.51 -5.81 -6.08
CA GLU A 230 16.63 -5.43 -5.23
C GLU A 230 17.68 -6.53 -5.23
N TYR A 231 18.92 -6.19 -5.51
CA TYR A 231 20.04 -6.99 -5.10
C TYR A 231 20.39 -6.61 -3.66
N ARG A 232 20.31 -7.56 -2.75
CA ARG A 232 20.51 -7.36 -1.31
C ARG A 232 21.82 -7.99 -0.87
N TYR A 233 22.66 -7.22 -0.17
CA TYR A 233 23.86 -7.68 0.50
C TYR A 233 23.72 -7.50 1.99
N GLN A 234 23.71 -8.61 2.73
CA GLN A 234 23.59 -8.64 4.19
C GLN A 234 24.97 -8.51 4.82
N LEU A 235 25.24 -7.36 5.44
CA LEU A 235 26.50 -7.06 6.13
C LEU A 235 26.59 -7.80 7.46
N SER A 236 25.46 -7.86 8.20
CA SER A 236 25.34 -8.55 9.49
C SER A 236 23.90 -9.05 9.69
N ASN A 237 23.59 -9.65 10.84
CA ASN A 237 22.23 -10.07 11.18
C ASN A 237 21.26 -8.91 11.37
N SER A 238 21.76 -7.67 11.44
CA SER A 238 20.95 -6.47 11.66
C SER A 238 21.09 -5.41 10.56
N ILE A 239 22.02 -5.57 9.60
CA ILE A 239 22.30 -4.56 8.58
C ILE A 239 22.35 -5.21 7.20
N TYR A 240 21.66 -4.61 6.24
CA TYR A 240 21.79 -4.95 4.82
C TYR A 240 21.81 -3.68 3.95
N MET A 241 22.45 -3.80 2.80
CA MET A 241 22.38 -2.81 1.72
C MET A 241 21.68 -3.41 0.52
N HIS A 242 21.07 -2.57 -0.31
CA HIS A 242 20.40 -3.03 -1.51
C HIS A 242 20.45 -2.01 -2.65
N SER A 243 20.41 -2.51 -3.88
CA SER A 243 20.09 -1.71 -5.06
C SER A 243 18.58 -1.52 -5.18
N ILE A 244 18.16 -0.53 -5.93
CA ILE A 244 16.76 -0.28 -6.29
C ILE A 244 16.66 -0.29 -7.81
N THR A 245 15.79 -1.14 -8.34
CA THR A 245 15.41 -1.15 -9.76
C THR A 245 13.91 -1.43 -9.82
N ASP A 246 13.12 -0.41 -10.05
CA ASP A 246 11.67 -0.45 -10.10
C ASP A 246 11.19 -0.11 -11.51
N VAL A 247 10.20 -0.85 -11.98
CA VAL A 247 9.53 -0.60 -13.25
C VAL A 247 8.04 -0.69 -13.04
N ALA A 248 7.29 0.30 -13.53
CA ALA A 248 5.84 0.25 -13.52
C ALA A 248 5.25 0.68 -14.87
N TYR A 249 4.07 0.14 -15.14
CA TYR A 249 3.16 0.61 -16.18
C TYR A 249 1.83 0.93 -15.52
N PHE A 250 1.23 2.05 -15.91
CA PHE A 250 -0.11 2.41 -15.43
C PHE A 250 -0.95 3.07 -16.51
N GLU A 251 -2.27 2.97 -16.33
CA GLU A 251 -3.28 3.69 -17.10
C GLU A 251 -4.17 4.50 -16.16
N ASN A 252 -4.42 5.76 -16.53
CA ASN A 252 -5.41 6.60 -15.90
C ASN A 252 -6.52 6.86 -16.93
N LYS A 253 -7.66 6.21 -16.75
CA LYS A 253 -8.79 6.29 -17.67
C LYS A 253 -9.59 7.59 -17.54
N VAL A 254 -9.44 8.31 -16.42
CA VAL A 254 -10.05 9.65 -16.25
C VAL A 254 -9.31 10.67 -17.11
N GLN A 255 -7.98 10.64 -17.10
CA GLN A 255 -7.12 11.54 -17.87
C GLN A 255 -6.75 10.98 -19.25
N ASN A 256 -7.15 9.73 -19.55
CA ASN A 256 -6.79 9.00 -20.76
C ASN A 256 -5.26 8.95 -21.00
N THR A 257 -4.49 8.71 -19.94
CA THR A 257 -3.03 8.64 -20.00
C THR A 257 -2.55 7.22 -19.76
N LYS A 258 -1.42 6.87 -20.38
CA LYS A 258 -0.70 5.60 -20.24
C LYS A 258 0.78 5.90 -20.17
N GLU A 259 1.43 5.42 -19.11
CA GLU A 259 2.84 5.77 -18.86
C GLU A 259 3.61 4.58 -18.32
N LYS A 260 4.91 4.56 -18.65
CA LYS A 260 5.90 3.69 -18.02
C LYS A 260 6.80 4.50 -17.10
N LEU A 261 7.06 3.94 -15.95
CA LEU A 261 7.82 4.56 -14.88
C LEU A 261 9.03 3.71 -14.55
N PHE A 262 10.12 4.37 -14.22
CA PHE A 262 11.36 3.72 -13.81
C PHE A 262 11.89 4.37 -12.53
N GLY A 263 12.29 3.55 -11.56
CA GLY A 263 12.91 3.97 -10.31
C GLY A 263 14.27 3.29 -10.16
N TYR A 264 15.32 4.07 -9.91
CA TYR A 264 16.68 3.57 -9.73
C TYR A 264 17.30 4.17 -8.48
N GLY A 265 18.06 3.36 -7.75
CA GLY A 265 18.72 3.88 -6.57
C GLY A 265 19.40 2.81 -5.74
N PHE A 266 19.59 3.15 -4.49
CA PHE A 266 20.14 2.26 -3.48
C PHE A 266 19.56 2.59 -2.11
N GLY A 267 19.73 1.68 -1.17
CA GLY A 267 19.28 1.87 0.18
C GLY A 267 19.99 0.94 1.16
N PHE A 268 19.65 1.11 2.41
CA PHE A 268 20.04 0.20 3.47
C PHE A 268 18.91 0.01 4.48
N GLY A 269 18.96 -1.12 5.17
CA GLY A 269 18.09 -1.41 6.30
C GLY A 269 18.92 -1.73 7.55
N LEU A 270 18.49 -1.20 8.68
CA LEU A 270 19.10 -1.38 9.99
C LEU A 270 18.01 -1.85 10.97
N LEU A 271 18.17 -3.08 11.46
CA LEU A 271 17.32 -3.60 12.52
C LEU A 271 17.85 -3.11 13.86
N THR A 272 17.04 -2.35 14.56
CA THR A 272 17.31 -1.78 15.89
C THR A 272 16.36 -2.39 16.92
N LYS A 273 16.56 -2.06 18.20
CA LYS A 273 15.59 -2.41 19.25
C LYS A 273 14.21 -1.74 19.03
N ALA A 274 14.20 -0.59 18.35
CA ALA A 274 12.97 0.14 18.05
C ALA A 274 12.26 -0.35 16.77
N GLY A 275 12.86 -1.28 16.02
CA GLY A 275 12.31 -1.79 14.78
C GLY A 275 13.29 -1.73 13.61
N LEU A 276 12.79 -2.03 12.41
CA LEU A 276 13.55 -1.97 11.16
C LEU A 276 13.50 -0.56 10.57
N PHE A 277 14.61 0.15 10.64
CA PHE A 277 14.82 1.40 9.93
C PHE A 277 15.26 1.12 8.49
N ARG A 278 14.63 1.77 7.52
CA ARG A 278 15.02 1.72 6.10
C ARG A 278 15.26 3.12 5.57
N PHE A 279 16.37 3.27 4.86
CA PHE A 279 16.73 4.45 4.07
C PHE A 279 16.81 4.04 2.60
N ASN A 280 16.15 4.80 1.72
CA ASN A 280 16.25 4.63 0.28
C ASN A 280 16.52 5.98 -0.38
N TYR A 281 17.54 6.04 -1.22
CA TYR A 281 17.78 7.12 -2.15
C TYR A 281 17.42 6.62 -3.55
N ALA A 282 16.42 7.20 -4.19
CA ALA A 282 15.94 6.75 -5.48
C ALA A 282 15.60 7.92 -6.40
N ASN A 283 15.89 7.73 -7.68
CA ASN A 283 15.55 8.66 -8.75
C ASN A 283 14.44 8.04 -9.59
N GLY A 284 13.34 8.77 -9.75
CA GLY A 284 12.20 8.38 -10.57
C GLY A 284 12.17 9.15 -11.90
N LYS A 285 11.78 8.45 -12.99
CA LYS A 285 11.55 9.07 -14.28
C LYS A 285 10.42 8.41 -15.06
N LEU A 286 9.74 9.18 -15.90
CA LEU A 286 8.85 8.69 -16.95
C LEU A 286 9.65 8.18 -18.16
N GLU A 287 9.04 7.35 -19.03
CA GLU A 287 9.71 6.78 -20.22
C GLU A 287 10.37 7.86 -21.10
N ASN A 288 9.65 8.94 -21.35
CA ASN A 288 10.09 10.02 -22.24
C ASN A 288 10.89 11.14 -21.55
N GLN A 289 11.17 11.00 -20.25
CA GLN A 289 11.95 11.97 -19.50
C GLN A 289 13.42 11.59 -19.45
N LYS A 290 14.29 12.60 -19.56
CA LYS A 290 15.73 12.43 -19.31
C LYS A 290 15.97 12.25 -17.81
N PHE A 291 16.96 11.43 -17.48
CA PHE A 291 17.43 11.31 -16.11
C PHE A 291 17.94 12.67 -15.58
N LYS A 292 17.43 13.08 -14.42
CA LYS A 292 17.86 14.30 -13.71
C LYS A 292 18.08 13.97 -12.25
N LEU A 293 19.28 14.25 -11.71
CA LEU A 293 19.57 14.03 -10.29
C LEU A 293 18.65 14.83 -9.36
N SER A 294 18.15 16.00 -9.80
CA SER A 294 17.18 16.82 -9.06
C SER A 294 15.85 16.11 -8.79
N ASN A 295 15.52 15.04 -9.53
CA ASN A 295 14.31 14.26 -9.32
C ASN A 295 14.49 13.16 -8.26
N SER A 296 15.65 13.11 -7.61
CA SER A 296 15.91 12.09 -6.59
C SER A 296 15.13 12.38 -5.31
N LYS A 297 14.58 11.33 -4.73
CA LYS A 297 13.83 11.36 -3.47
C LYS A 297 14.53 10.53 -2.42
N ILE A 298 14.45 10.98 -1.19
CA ILE A 298 14.88 10.24 -0.02
C ILE A 298 13.63 9.70 0.65
N HIS A 299 13.58 8.39 0.81
CA HIS A 299 12.48 7.72 1.52
C HIS A 299 13.01 7.13 2.82
N LEU A 300 12.36 7.45 3.93
CA LEU A 300 12.67 6.94 5.25
C LEU A 300 11.48 6.13 5.78
N SER A 301 11.74 5.03 6.45
CA SER A 301 10.71 4.33 7.21
C SER A 301 11.28 3.65 8.45
N LEU A 302 10.50 3.63 9.51
CA LEU A 302 10.75 2.84 10.71
C LEU A 302 9.52 1.94 10.93
N THR A 303 9.72 0.63 10.86
CA THR A 303 8.66 -0.34 11.12
C THR A 303 8.93 -1.04 12.44
N THR A 304 8.04 -0.88 13.41
CA THR A 304 8.15 -1.49 14.74
C THR A 304 7.10 -2.59 14.87
N ASN A 305 7.51 -3.76 15.32
CA ASN A 305 6.63 -4.88 15.66
C ASN A 305 6.80 -5.16 17.16
N PHE A 306 5.72 -5.10 17.91
CA PHE A 306 5.65 -5.41 19.34
C PHE A 306 4.85 -6.69 19.59
#